data_22349430827f7871199714dec43d8d22
#
_entry.id   22349430827f7871199714dec43d8d22
#
_cell.length_a   1.000
_cell.length_b   1.000
_cell.length_c   1.000
_cell.angle_alpha   90.00
_cell.angle_beta   90.00
_cell.angle_gamma   90.00
#
_symmetry.space_group_name_H-M   'P 1'
#
loop_
_entity.id
_entity.type
_entity.pdbx_description
1 polymer ?
#
loop_
_entity_poly.entity_id
_entity_poly.type
_entity_poly.pdbx_seq_one_letter_code
_entity_poly.pdbx_strand_id
1 'polypeptide(L)'
;GSEGSGDGEFIRPQELAIDSDGNVYVSDRDNNRIQVFDQQGRFLRKWGGFGSGDGEFRWPQGLGIDNEDNIYVSDRGNDRIQVFDQQGRFLRKWGDTGSGNGELRFPQGLGIDNEGNVYVSDQGNNRLQVFDPQGRFLRKWGSDGNGDGEFNWPQSLSIDNQGNVYASDRGNHRVQVFDSQGRFLLQWGTRGSGDGEFIQPQGLAIDSDGNVYVSESGNQRIQVFDPQGRFLRKWGSEGSEDGKCRTPQGQGI
;
A
#
# COMPACT_ATOMS: atom_id res chain seq x y z
N GLY A 1 5.33 17.99 7.88
CA GLY A 1 6.76 17.77 7.57
C GLY A 1 7.25 18.66 6.45
N SER A 2 8.55 18.78 6.32
CA SER A 2 9.25 19.48 5.25
C SER A 2 10.15 18.49 4.49
N GLU A 3 10.72 18.90 3.38
CA GLU A 3 11.71 18.09 2.65
C GLU A 3 13.03 18.06 3.42
N GLY A 4 13.58 16.85 3.63
CA GLY A 4 14.86 16.69 4.32
C GLY A 4 15.04 15.32 4.99
N SER A 5 16.14 15.18 5.76
CA SER A 5 16.51 13.94 6.46
C SER A 5 16.46 14.04 7.99
N GLY A 6 16.09 15.20 8.55
CA GLY A 6 15.89 15.40 9.99
C GLY A 6 14.65 14.67 10.51
N ASP A 7 14.40 14.78 11.81
CA ASP A 7 13.19 14.24 12.44
C ASP A 7 11.96 15.06 12.00
N GLY A 8 10.95 14.37 11.49
CA GLY A 8 9.77 15.00 10.91
C GLY A 8 9.95 15.56 9.49
N GLU A 9 11.13 15.43 8.91
CA GLU A 9 11.40 15.73 7.50
C GLU A 9 11.31 14.45 6.66
N PHE A 10 10.96 14.58 5.38
CA PHE A 10 10.75 13.44 4.48
C PHE A 10 11.39 13.65 3.12
N ILE A 11 11.82 12.55 2.48
CA ILE A 11 12.14 12.54 1.05
C ILE A 11 11.31 11.45 0.37
N ARG A 12 10.33 11.87 -0.41
CA ARG A 12 9.35 11.00 -1.10
C ARG A 12 8.68 9.99 -0.15
N PRO A 13 7.96 10.45 0.88
CA PRO A 13 7.15 9.55 1.71
C PRO A 13 6.12 8.82 0.82
N GLN A 14 5.82 7.57 1.14
CA GLN A 14 4.96 6.73 0.29
C GLN A 14 3.66 6.37 0.98
N GLU A 15 3.71 5.57 2.01
CA GLU A 15 2.55 5.02 2.68
C GLU A 15 2.53 5.41 4.14
N LEU A 16 1.34 5.44 4.70
CA LEU A 16 1.13 5.62 6.12
C LEU A 16 0.21 4.53 6.68
N ALA A 17 0.39 4.19 7.95
CA ALA A 17 -0.48 3.29 8.70
C ALA A 17 -0.68 3.87 10.11
N ILE A 18 -1.77 3.50 10.77
CA ILE A 18 -2.13 4.00 12.09
C ILE A 18 -2.30 2.79 13.02
N ASP A 19 -1.66 2.83 14.19
CA ASP A 19 -1.80 1.80 15.23
C ASP A 19 -3.04 2.02 16.11
N SER A 20 -3.30 1.09 17.02
CA SER A 20 -4.44 1.14 17.94
C SER A 20 -4.41 2.33 18.91
N ASP A 21 -3.23 2.91 19.17
CA ASP A 21 -3.04 4.11 19.98
C ASP A 21 -3.22 5.40 19.17
N GLY A 22 -3.42 5.29 17.83
CA GLY A 22 -3.54 6.40 16.90
C GLY A 22 -2.21 7.02 16.50
N ASN A 23 -1.08 6.34 16.71
CA ASN A 23 0.21 6.79 16.20
C ASN A 23 0.31 6.53 14.70
N VAL A 24 0.88 7.48 13.98
CA VAL A 24 1.02 7.46 12.52
C VAL A 24 2.43 7.02 12.14
N TYR A 25 2.52 5.94 11.41
CA TYR A 25 3.75 5.40 10.83
C TYR A 25 3.85 5.82 9.38
N VAL A 26 5.01 6.30 8.96
CA VAL A 26 5.25 6.80 7.60
C VAL A 26 6.49 6.14 7.01
N SER A 27 6.36 5.55 5.83
CA SER A 27 7.50 5.08 5.05
C SER A 27 8.17 6.26 4.35
N ASP A 28 9.35 6.63 4.83
CA ASP A 28 10.20 7.71 4.31
C ASP A 28 11.20 7.12 3.31
N ARG A 29 10.71 6.87 2.09
CA ARG A 29 11.30 6.02 1.07
C ARG A 29 12.75 6.32 0.78
N ASP A 30 13.06 7.55 0.38
CA ASP A 30 14.39 7.89 -0.09
C ASP A 30 15.38 8.14 1.08
N ASN A 31 14.87 8.33 2.30
CA ASN A 31 15.66 8.28 3.54
C ASN A 31 15.82 6.85 4.09
N ASN A 32 15.20 5.83 3.46
CA ASN A 32 15.31 4.41 3.83
C ASN A 32 14.96 4.15 5.30
N ARG A 33 13.91 4.75 5.80
CA ARG A 33 13.50 4.66 7.21
C ARG A 33 11.97 4.68 7.37
N ILE A 34 11.52 4.31 8.55
CA ILE A 34 10.16 4.53 9.02
C ILE A 34 10.20 5.61 10.10
N GLN A 35 9.28 6.55 10.07
CA GLN A 35 9.08 7.54 11.11
C GLN A 35 7.72 7.39 11.76
N VAL A 36 7.62 7.65 13.07
CA VAL A 36 6.39 7.52 13.86
C VAL A 36 6.07 8.84 14.53
N PHE A 37 4.81 9.21 14.47
CA PHE A 37 4.25 10.44 15.02
C PHE A 37 3.05 10.12 15.90
N ASP A 38 2.80 10.96 16.90
CA ASP A 38 1.55 10.88 17.64
C ASP A 38 0.37 11.47 16.84
N GLN A 39 -0.85 11.37 17.42
CA GLN A 39 -2.08 11.90 16.81
C GLN A 39 -2.04 13.42 16.56
N GLN A 40 -1.14 14.16 17.21
CA GLN A 40 -0.93 15.59 17.02
C GLN A 40 0.18 15.90 15.99
N GLY A 41 0.76 14.85 15.35
CA GLY A 41 1.83 14.98 14.38
C GLY A 41 3.19 15.29 14.99
N ARG A 42 3.39 15.08 16.29
CA ARG A 42 4.69 15.24 16.95
C ARG A 42 5.53 14.00 16.73
N PHE A 43 6.78 14.19 16.34
CA PHE A 43 7.72 13.09 16.12
C PHE A 43 7.94 12.30 17.43
N LEU A 44 7.84 10.98 17.37
CA LEU A 44 8.07 10.07 18.48
C LEU A 44 9.39 9.31 18.32
N ARG A 45 9.59 8.64 17.18
CA ARG A 45 10.76 7.79 16.92
C ARG A 45 10.92 7.48 15.44
N LYS A 46 12.05 6.92 15.10
CA LYS A 46 12.35 6.39 13.77
C LYS A 46 13.26 5.18 13.85
N TRP A 47 13.24 4.34 12.82
CA TRP A 47 14.22 3.28 12.63
C TRP A 47 14.46 3.05 11.14
N GLY A 48 15.53 2.33 10.84
CA GLY A 48 15.94 2.06 9.48
C GLY A 48 17.26 2.74 9.13
N GLY A 49 17.66 2.54 7.91
CA GLY A 49 18.84 3.06 7.26
C GLY A 49 19.05 2.29 5.97
N PHE A 50 19.85 2.82 5.05
CA PHE A 50 20.14 2.16 3.77
C PHE A 50 20.95 0.88 4.00
N GLY A 51 20.42 -0.27 3.51
CA GLY A 51 21.12 -1.54 3.57
C GLY A 51 20.22 -2.73 3.29
N SER A 52 20.73 -3.94 3.58
CA SER A 52 20.03 -5.22 3.41
C SER A 52 20.02 -6.08 4.69
N GLY A 53 20.60 -5.62 5.79
CA GLY A 53 20.55 -6.26 7.09
C GLY A 53 19.14 -6.22 7.71
N ASP A 54 18.98 -6.82 8.89
CA ASP A 54 17.74 -6.78 9.66
C ASP A 54 17.52 -5.37 10.18
N GLY A 55 16.34 -4.80 9.88
CA GLY A 55 16.00 -3.41 10.20
C GLY A 55 16.58 -2.37 9.25
N GLU A 56 17.38 -2.74 8.27
CA GLU A 56 17.81 -1.86 7.19
C GLU A 56 16.86 -1.96 6.00
N PHE A 57 16.73 -0.89 5.23
CA PHE A 57 15.81 -0.81 4.09
C PHE A 57 16.49 -0.33 2.82
N ARG A 58 15.84 -0.68 1.71
CA ARG A 58 16.11 -0.09 0.41
C ARG A 58 14.77 0.27 -0.23
N TRP A 59 14.45 1.58 -0.20
CA TRP A 59 13.18 2.11 -0.70
C TRP A 59 11.93 1.46 -0.07
N PRO A 60 11.74 1.57 1.26
CA PRO A 60 10.53 1.07 1.90
C PRO A 60 9.29 1.73 1.30
N GLN A 61 8.24 0.93 1.07
CA GLN A 61 7.00 1.37 0.40
C GLN A 61 5.79 1.14 1.30
N GLY A 62 5.11 0.01 1.11
CA GLY A 62 3.88 -0.34 1.80
C GLY A 62 4.08 -0.52 3.30
N LEU A 63 3.07 -0.12 4.05
CA LEU A 63 2.94 -0.31 5.50
C LEU A 63 1.63 -1.02 5.80
N GLY A 64 1.68 -1.99 6.71
CA GLY A 64 0.51 -2.63 7.31
C GLY A 64 0.72 -2.78 8.81
N ILE A 65 -0.35 -2.76 9.59
CA ILE A 65 -0.31 -2.99 11.05
C ILE A 65 -1.34 -4.07 11.37
N ASP A 66 -0.94 -5.09 12.12
CA ASP A 66 -1.84 -6.16 12.56
C ASP A 66 -2.53 -5.81 13.89
N ASN A 67 -3.42 -6.70 14.34
CA ASN A 67 -4.17 -6.51 15.58
C ASN A 67 -3.31 -6.57 16.86
N GLU A 68 -2.05 -6.96 16.75
CA GLU A 68 -1.05 -6.96 17.82
C GLU A 68 -0.13 -5.73 17.75
N ASP A 69 -0.46 -4.78 16.87
CA ASP A 69 0.33 -3.59 16.55
C ASP A 69 1.75 -3.90 16.04
N ASN A 70 1.94 -5.05 15.37
CA ASN A 70 3.18 -5.29 14.65
C ASN A 70 3.14 -4.57 13.29
N ILE A 71 4.27 -3.97 12.93
CA ILE A 71 4.42 -3.16 11.74
C ILE A 71 5.08 -3.98 10.63
N TYR A 72 4.36 -4.15 9.52
CA TYR A 72 4.82 -4.82 8.32
C TYR A 72 5.26 -3.79 7.29
N VAL A 73 6.45 -3.98 6.72
CA VAL A 73 7.05 -3.04 5.77
C VAL A 73 7.45 -3.77 4.50
N SER A 74 6.97 -3.33 3.34
CA SER A 74 7.52 -3.80 2.07
C SER A 74 8.84 -3.08 1.80
N ASP A 75 9.92 -3.83 1.92
CA ASP A 75 11.30 -3.39 1.64
C ASP A 75 11.59 -3.61 0.15
N ARG A 76 11.04 -2.69 -0.66
CA ARG A 76 10.90 -2.83 -2.11
C ARG A 76 12.19 -3.16 -2.83
N GLY A 77 13.28 -2.48 -2.48
CA GLY A 77 14.56 -2.63 -3.17
C GLY A 77 15.37 -3.86 -2.71
N ASN A 78 14.92 -4.53 -1.64
CA ASN A 78 15.47 -5.80 -1.16
C ASN A 78 14.54 -6.98 -1.42
N ASP A 79 13.43 -6.78 -2.13
CA ASP A 79 12.47 -7.81 -2.54
C ASP A 79 11.95 -8.67 -1.36
N ARG A 80 11.65 -8.03 -0.23
CA ARG A 80 11.25 -8.70 1.00
C ARG A 80 10.20 -7.92 1.79
N ILE A 81 9.58 -8.59 2.76
CA ILE A 81 8.78 -7.99 3.81
C ILE A 81 9.56 -8.09 5.13
N GLN A 82 9.58 -7.04 5.92
CA GLN A 82 10.11 -7.03 7.28
C GLN A 82 9.01 -6.69 8.27
N VAL A 83 9.07 -7.29 9.47
CA VAL A 83 8.10 -7.08 10.56
C VAL A 83 8.83 -6.57 11.79
N PHE A 84 8.23 -5.58 12.43
CA PHE A 84 8.74 -4.90 13.61
C PHE A 84 7.67 -4.84 14.70
N ASP A 85 8.08 -4.72 15.95
CA ASP A 85 7.16 -4.32 17.01
C ASP A 85 6.90 -2.79 17.01
N GLN A 86 6.00 -2.34 17.85
CA GLN A 86 5.68 -0.91 18.02
C GLN A 86 6.91 -0.04 18.33
N GLN A 87 7.96 -0.59 18.96
CA GLN A 87 9.19 0.11 19.29
C GLN A 87 10.20 0.15 18.13
N GLY A 88 9.87 -0.47 16.97
CA GLY A 88 10.74 -0.55 15.80
C GLY A 88 11.83 -1.62 15.92
N ARG A 89 11.68 -2.59 16.85
CA ARG A 89 12.60 -3.73 16.95
C ARG A 89 12.23 -4.77 15.91
N PHE A 90 13.22 -5.23 15.16
CA PHE A 90 13.05 -6.28 14.16
C PHE A 90 12.57 -7.58 14.80
N LEU A 91 11.53 -8.17 14.22
CA LEU A 91 10.95 -9.44 14.65
C LEU A 91 11.27 -10.57 13.66
N ARG A 92 10.96 -10.37 12.39
CA ARG A 92 11.13 -11.36 11.32
C ARG A 92 11.09 -10.74 9.93
N LYS A 93 11.47 -11.54 8.94
CA LYS A 93 11.38 -11.16 7.52
C LYS A 93 11.12 -12.39 6.65
N TRP A 94 10.61 -12.18 5.47
CA TRP A 94 10.50 -13.18 4.41
C TRP A 94 10.51 -12.53 3.03
N GLY A 95 10.63 -13.35 2.01
CA GLY A 95 10.79 -12.94 0.63
C GLY A 95 12.24 -12.92 0.19
N ASP A 96 12.45 -13.48 -0.99
CA ASP A 96 13.70 -13.43 -1.74
C ASP A 96 13.38 -12.99 -3.17
N THR A 97 14.38 -12.43 -3.87
CA THR A 97 14.21 -11.99 -5.27
C THR A 97 13.85 -13.16 -6.18
N GLY A 98 12.70 -13.11 -6.83
CA GLY A 98 12.31 -14.13 -7.79
C GLY A 98 10.83 -14.09 -8.17
N SER A 99 10.35 -15.19 -8.80
CA SER A 99 8.96 -15.34 -9.27
C SER A 99 8.27 -16.62 -8.75
N GLY A 100 8.96 -17.43 -7.95
CA GLY A 100 8.41 -18.61 -7.28
C GLY A 100 7.38 -18.26 -6.21
N ASN A 101 6.85 -19.27 -5.51
CA ASN A 101 5.96 -19.08 -4.36
C ASN A 101 6.75 -18.51 -3.18
N GLY A 102 6.30 -17.40 -2.65
CA GLY A 102 6.98 -16.69 -1.56
C GLY A 102 8.15 -15.81 -2.00
N GLU A 103 8.64 -15.93 -3.24
CA GLU A 103 9.59 -14.98 -3.82
C GLU A 103 8.86 -13.72 -4.27
N LEU A 104 9.51 -12.58 -4.15
CA LEU A 104 8.95 -11.26 -4.43
C LEU A 104 9.81 -10.50 -5.44
N ARG A 105 9.19 -9.54 -6.11
CA ARG A 105 9.90 -8.58 -6.96
C ARG A 105 9.25 -7.22 -6.88
N PHE A 106 9.99 -6.26 -6.32
CA PHE A 106 9.49 -4.91 -6.09
C PHE A 106 8.13 -4.89 -5.36
N PRO A 107 8.00 -5.52 -4.16
CA PRO A 107 6.76 -5.49 -3.40
C PRO A 107 6.36 -4.04 -3.09
N GLN A 108 5.06 -3.75 -3.19
CA GLN A 108 4.50 -2.42 -2.99
C GLN A 108 3.52 -2.41 -1.81
N GLY A 109 2.23 -2.25 -2.07
CA GLY A 109 1.20 -2.18 -1.05
C GLY A 109 1.05 -3.46 -0.23
N LEU A 110 0.70 -3.27 1.03
CA LEU A 110 0.39 -4.33 1.99
C LEU A 110 -1.04 -4.17 2.51
N GLY A 111 -1.72 -5.28 2.72
CA GLY A 111 -2.97 -5.35 3.46
C GLY A 111 -2.91 -6.52 4.44
N ILE A 112 -3.57 -6.37 5.59
CA ILE A 112 -3.63 -7.41 6.60
C ILE A 112 -5.10 -7.68 6.89
N ASP A 113 -5.53 -8.93 6.81
CA ASP A 113 -6.90 -9.30 7.15
C ASP A 113 -7.07 -9.54 8.66
N ASN A 114 -8.31 -9.77 9.09
CA ASN A 114 -8.64 -9.98 10.51
C ASN A 114 -8.02 -11.27 11.10
N GLU A 115 -7.55 -12.19 10.25
CA GLU A 115 -6.82 -13.41 10.65
C GLU A 115 -5.31 -13.18 10.74
N GLY A 116 -4.85 -11.98 10.39
CA GLY A 116 -3.44 -11.60 10.34
C GLY A 116 -2.72 -12.06 9.06
N ASN A 117 -3.45 -12.55 8.05
CA ASN A 117 -2.82 -12.89 6.77
C ASN A 117 -2.38 -11.62 6.05
N VAL A 118 -1.19 -11.68 5.46
CA VAL A 118 -0.54 -10.55 4.81
C VAL A 118 -0.67 -10.67 3.30
N TYR A 119 -1.38 -9.74 2.71
CA TYR A 119 -1.54 -9.62 1.27
C TYR A 119 -0.50 -8.64 0.74
N VAL A 120 0.21 -9.04 -0.29
CA VAL A 120 1.33 -8.28 -0.87
C VAL A 120 1.09 -8.04 -2.35
N SER A 121 1.17 -6.79 -2.77
CA SER A 121 1.26 -6.43 -4.18
C SER A 121 2.68 -6.69 -4.68
N ASP A 122 2.89 -7.83 -5.34
CA ASP A 122 4.16 -8.26 -5.94
C ASP A 122 4.29 -7.65 -7.35
N GLN A 123 4.56 -6.33 -7.36
CA GLN A 123 4.45 -5.47 -8.54
C GLN A 123 5.28 -5.97 -9.72
N GLY A 124 6.54 -6.33 -9.47
CA GLY A 124 7.46 -6.76 -10.54
C GLY A 124 7.11 -8.11 -11.15
N ASN A 125 6.22 -8.89 -10.50
CA ASN A 125 5.70 -10.15 -11.01
C ASN A 125 4.23 -10.05 -11.46
N ASN A 126 3.63 -8.85 -11.46
CA ASN A 126 2.25 -8.60 -11.87
C ASN A 126 1.22 -9.53 -11.19
N ARG A 127 1.34 -9.69 -9.87
CA ARG A 127 0.49 -10.60 -9.08
C ARG A 127 0.27 -10.09 -7.65
N LEU A 128 -0.67 -10.71 -6.96
CA LEU A 128 -0.80 -10.62 -5.51
C LEU A 128 -0.37 -11.93 -4.87
N GLN A 129 0.26 -11.88 -3.71
CA GLN A 129 0.60 -13.04 -2.89
C GLN A 129 0.04 -12.87 -1.48
N VAL A 130 -0.34 -13.97 -0.84
CA VAL A 130 -0.82 -14.02 0.53
C VAL A 130 0.08 -14.91 1.37
N PHE A 131 0.42 -14.43 2.54
CA PHE A 131 1.25 -15.10 3.53
C PHE A 131 0.49 -15.20 4.85
N ASP A 132 0.78 -16.21 5.65
CA ASP A 132 0.32 -16.23 7.02
C ASP A 132 1.10 -15.22 7.90
N PRO A 133 0.67 -14.99 9.17
CA PRO A 133 1.37 -14.06 10.07
C PRO A 133 2.85 -14.40 10.32
N GLN A 134 3.27 -15.64 10.06
CA GLN A 134 4.67 -16.09 10.18
C GLN A 134 5.47 -15.92 8.89
N GLY A 135 4.85 -15.42 7.81
CA GLY A 135 5.48 -15.22 6.52
C GLY A 135 5.54 -16.46 5.63
N ARG A 136 4.77 -17.53 5.94
CA ARG A 136 4.67 -18.70 5.08
C ARG A 136 3.69 -18.42 3.95
N PHE A 137 4.12 -18.76 2.73
CA PHE A 137 3.28 -18.60 1.54
C PHE A 137 1.99 -19.44 1.65
N LEU A 138 0.86 -18.82 1.39
CA LEU A 138 -0.46 -19.46 1.37
C LEU A 138 -0.97 -19.63 -0.06
N ARG A 139 -1.07 -18.53 -0.82
CA ARG A 139 -1.62 -18.50 -2.17
C ARG A 139 -1.19 -17.28 -2.95
N LYS A 140 -1.43 -17.30 -4.25
CA LYS A 140 -1.21 -16.18 -5.16
C LYS A 140 -2.21 -16.18 -6.29
N TRP A 141 -2.43 -15.03 -6.90
CA TRP A 141 -3.16 -14.89 -8.16
C TRP A 141 -2.66 -13.69 -8.94
N GLY A 142 -2.99 -13.64 -10.21
CA GLY A 142 -2.54 -12.61 -11.12
C GLY A 142 -1.41 -13.07 -12.03
N SER A 143 -1.36 -12.44 -13.18
CA SER A 143 -0.34 -12.56 -14.22
C SER A 143 -0.28 -11.28 -15.01
N ASP A 144 0.75 -11.09 -15.82
CA ASP A 144 0.86 -9.94 -16.71
C ASP A 144 -0.26 -9.92 -17.75
N GLY A 145 -0.95 -8.81 -17.89
CA GLY A 145 -2.01 -8.63 -18.85
C GLY A 145 -3.06 -7.59 -18.46
N ASN A 146 -4.20 -7.58 -19.17
CA ASN A 146 -5.30 -6.64 -18.99
C ASN A 146 -6.69 -7.30 -18.87
N GLY A 147 -6.77 -8.63 -18.88
CA GLY A 147 -7.99 -9.39 -18.62
C GLY A 147 -8.39 -9.37 -17.13
N ASP A 148 -9.52 -10.01 -16.80
CA ASP A 148 -9.98 -10.17 -15.44
C ASP A 148 -8.98 -11.00 -14.63
N GLY A 149 -8.51 -10.45 -13.51
CA GLY A 149 -7.49 -11.08 -12.68
C GLY A 149 -6.06 -10.94 -13.19
N GLU A 150 -5.82 -10.37 -14.36
CA GLU A 150 -4.49 -10.00 -14.82
C GLU A 150 -4.13 -8.59 -14.37
N PHE A 151 -2.85 -8.29 -14.22
CA PHE A 151 -2.34 -7.01 -13.74
C PHE A 151 -1.24 -6.44 -14.62
N ASN A 152 -1.15 -5.12 -14.57
CA ASN A 152 -0.01 -4.39 -15.07
C ASN A 152 0.44 -3.39 -14.00
N TRP A 153 1.52 -3.75 -13.29
CA TRP A 153 2.07 -2.94 -12.21
C TRP A 153 1.05 -2.68 -11.08
N PRO A 154 0.52 -3.72 -10.41
CA PRO A 154 -0.35 -3.53 -9.25
C PRO A 154 0.40 -2.72 -8.17
N GLN A 155 -0.28 -1.74 -7.58
CA GLN A 155 0.37 -0.79 -6.68
C GLN A 155 -0.06 -1.02 -5.23
N SER A 156 -1.25 -0.60 -4.89
CA SER A 156 -1.82 -0.63 -3.56
C SER A 156 -2.90 -1.69 -3.47
N LEU A 157 -3.15 -2.16 -2.27
CA LEU A 157 -4.30 -3.01 -1.98
C LEU A 157 -4.93 -2.63 -0.65
N SER A 158 -6.23 -2.86 -0.53
CA SER A 158 -6.99 -2.68 0.71
C SER A 158 -7.96 -3.83 0.87
N ILE A 159 -8.32 -4.17 2.11
CA ILE A 159 -9.19 -5.31 2.42
C ILE A 159 -10.41 -4.76 3.18
N ASP A 160 -11.61 -5.12 2.73
CA ASP A 160 -12.84 -4.73 3.42
C ASP A 160 -13.16 -5.69 4.60
N ASN A 161 -14.17 -5.33 5.38
CA ASN A 161 -14.61 -6.11 6.53
C ASN A 161 -15.18 -7.50 6.17
N GLN A 162 -15.44 -7.76 4.88
CA GLN A 162 -15.90 -9.05 4.35
C GLN A 162 -14.75 -9.91 3.84
N GLY A 163 -13.52 -9.38 3.87
CA GLY A 163 -12.31 -10.03 3.36
C GLY A 163 -12.14 -9.90 1.85
N ASN A 164 -12.87 -9.01 1.17
CA ASN A 164 -12.63 -8.73 -0.24
C ASN A 164 -11.40 -7.86 -0.40
N VAL A 165 -10.59 -8.18 -1.41
CA VAL A 165 -9.31 -7.55 -1.71
C VAL A 165 -9.47 -6.61 -2.89
N TYR A 166 -9.29 -5.34 -2.65
CA TYR A 166 -9.29 -4.28 -3.67
C TYR A 166 -7.85 -3.98 -4.06
N ALA A 167 -7.54 -4.00 -5.34
CA ALA A 167 -6.19 -3.76 -5.86
C ALA A 167 -6.19 -2.68 -6.94
N SER A 168 -5.32 -1.68 -6.80
CA SER A 168 -5.09 -0.70 -7.86
C SER A 168 -4.17 -1.31 -8.93
N ASP A 169 -4.69 -1.49 -10.11
CA ASP A 169 -3.99 -1.98 -11.30
C ASP A 169 -3.50 -0.77 -12.11
N ARG A 170 -2.37 -0.23 -11.65
CA ARG A 170 -1.86 1.08 -12.04
C ARG A 170 -1.66 1.23 -13.55
N GLY A 171 -1.06 0.22 -14.19
CA GLY A 171 -0.76 0.25 -15.61
C GLY A 171 -1.99 0.06 -16.49
N ASN A 172 -3.03 -0.62 -15.99
CA ASN A 172 -4.30 -0.82 -16.68
C ASN A 172 -5.35 0.26 -16.33
N HIS A 173 -5.01 1.23 -15.48
CA HIS A 173 -5.89 2.35 -15.14
C HIS A 173 -7.24 1.94 -14.55
N ARG A 174 -7.24 0.93 -13.67
CA ARG A 174 -8.45 0.36 -13.07
C ARG A 174 -8.23 -0.05 -11.62
N VAL A 175 -9.31 -0.37 -10.93
CA VAL A 175 -9.33 -1.11 -9.66
C VAL A 175 -9.98 -2.45 -9.92
N GLN A 176 -9.42 -3.51 -9.37
CA GLN A 176 -9.99 -4.86 -9.40
C GLN A 176 -10.31 -5.33 -7.99
N VAL A 177 -11.37 -6.11 -7.84
CA VAL A 177 -11.81 -6.68 -6.55
C VAL A 177 -11.86 -8.19 -6.66
N PHE A 178 -11.36 -8.83 -5.61
CA PHE A 178 -11.29 -10.29 -5.48
C PHE A 178 -11.87 -10.71 -4.14
N ASP A 179 -12.36 -11.93 -4.04
CA ASP A 179 -12.62 -12.51 -2.73
C ASP A 179 -11.32 -12.91 -2.02
N SER A 180 -11.43 -13.32 -0.76
CA SER A 180 -10.29 -13.76 0.05
C SER A 180 -9.53 -14.96 -0.54
N GLN A 181 -10.12 -15.71 -1.50
CA GLN A 181 -9.49 -16.83 -2.19
C GLN A 181 -8.83 -16.41 -3.52
N GLY A 182 -8.91 -15.11 -3.89
CA GLY A 182 -8.34 -14.59 -5.14
C GLY A 182 -9.24 -14.78 -6.36
N ARG A 183 -10.53 -15.11 -6.17
CA ARG A 183 -11.48 -15.18 -7.29
C ARG A 183 -11.92 -13.76 -7.66
N PHE A 184 -11.82 -13.43 -8.93
CA PHE A 184 -12.27 -12.15 -9.46
C PHE A 184 -13.76 -11.93 -9.21
N LEU A 185 -14.12 -10.75 -8.71
CA LEU A 185 -15.50 -10.35 -8.43
C LEU A 185 -15.99 -9.26 -9.38
N LEU A 186 -15.25 -8.15 -9.45
CA LEU A 186 -15.59 -7.00 -10.30
C LEU A 186 -14.38 -6.11 -10.54
N GLN A 187 -14.52 -5.18 -11.48
CA GLN A 187 -13.56 -4.12 -11.73
C GLN A 187 -14.25 -2.84 -12.20
N TRP A 188 -13.59 -1.71 -12.03
CA TRP A 188 -14.00 -0.44 -12.63
C TRP A 188 -12.80 0.43 -12.95
N GLY A 189 -13.05 1.42 -13.78
CA GLY A 189 -12.05 2.36 -14.26
C GLY A 189 -11.58 2.04 -15.68
N THR A 190 -11.30 3.11 -16.39
CA THR A 190 -10.67 3.13 -17.72
C THR A 190 -9.74 4.33 -17.78
N ARG A 191 -8.82 4.35 -18.73
CA ARG A 191 -7.89 5.46 -18.86
C ARG A 191 -8.60 6.76 -19.26
N GLY A 192 -8.49 7.80 -18.40
CA GLY A 192 -9.05 9.12 -18.69
C GLY A 192 -9.08 10.02 -17.48
N SER A 193 -9.75 11.18 -17.61
CA SER A 193 -9.89 12.23 -16.58
C SER A 193 -11.35 12.50 -16.16
N GLY A 194 -12.31 11.80 -16.74
CA GLY A 194 -13.72 11.86 -16.35
C GLY A 194 -14.01 11.23 -14.99
N ASP A 195 -15.27 11.25 -14.58
CA ASP A 195 -15.72 10.58 -13.35
C ASP A 195 -15.68 9.07 -13.55
N GLY A 196 -15.01 8.35 -12.63
CA GLY A 196 -14.78 6.92 -12.75
C GLY A 196 -13.63 6.51 -13.68
N GLU A 197 -13.03 7.45 -14.40
CA GLU A 197 -11.82 7.18 -15.19
C GLU A 197 -10.55 7.46 -14.36
N PHE A 198 -9.45 6.80 -14.68
CA PHE A 198 -8.18 6.93 -13.96
C PHE A 198 -6.99 7.21 -14.87
N ILE A 199 -6.00 7.94 -14.33
CA ILE A 199 -4.63 7.95 -14.85
C ILE A 199 -3.69 7.55 -13.71
N GLN A 200 -3.18 6.33 -13.78
CA GLN A 200 -2.26 5.75 -12.80
C GLN A 200 -2.83 5.78 -11.37
N PRO A 201 -3.90 5.02 -11.06
CA PRO A 201 -4.39 4.88 -9.69
C PRO A 201 -3.27 4.28 -8.81
N GLN A 202 -3.13 4.79 -7.60
CA GLN A 202 -2.07 4.38 -6.68
C GLN A 202 -2.65 3.89 -5.36
N GLY A 203 -2.83 4.77 -4.37
CA GLY A 203 -3.33 4.40 -3.06
C GLY A 203 -4.81 4.04 -3.06
N LEU A 204 -5.15 3.06 -2.24
CA LEU A 204 -6.52 2.63 -1.95
C LEU A 204 -6.77 2.71 -0.44
N ALA A 205 -7.95 3.15 -0.05
CA ALA A 205 -8.45 3.04 1.31
C ALA A 205 -9.94 2.75 1.31
N ILE A 206 -10.44 2.08 2.33
CA ILE A 206 -11.86 1.71 2.47
C ILE A 206 -12.34 2.21 3.82
N ASP A 207 -13.42 3.00 3.84
CA ASP A 207 -14.03 3.45 5.08
C ASP A 207 -14.97 2.40 5.69
N SER A 208 -15.49 2.68 6.88
CA SER A 208 -16.40 1.78 7.61
C SER A 208 -17.72 1.51 6.87
N ASP A 209 -18.13 2.39 5.96
CA ASP A 209 -19.31 2.24 5.13
C ASP A 209 -19.03 1.42 3.86
N GLY A 210 -17.76 1.03 3.63
CA GLY A 210 -17.28 0.30 2.47
C GLY A 210 -16.99 1.18 1.27
N ASN A 211 -16.98 2.52 1.40
CA ASN A 211 -16.61 3.39 0.30
C ASN A 211 -15.12 3.30 0.01
N VAL A 212 -14.77 3.26 -1.26
CA VAL A 212 -13.40 3.07 -1.76
C VAL A 212 -12.83 4.40 -2.21
N TYR A 213 -11.76 4.82 -1.58
CA TYR A 213 -11.00 6.03 -1.91
C TYR A 213 -9.81 5.62 -2.78
N VAL A 214 -9.68 6.25 -3.94
CA VAL A 214 -8.60 5.98 -4.91
C VAL A 214 -7.83 7.25 -5.18
N SER A 215 -6.54 7.26 -4.85
CA SER A 215 -5.65 8.36 -5.22
C SER A 215 -5.08 8.13 -6.63
N GLU A 216 -5.01 9.19 -7.42
CA GLU A 216 -4.52 9.17 -8.79
C GLU A 216 -3.34 10.12 -8.97
N SER A 217 -2.17 9.59 -9.29
CA SER A 217 -1.00 10.46 -9.51
C SER A 217 -1.05 11.22 -10.84
N GLY A 218 -1.67 10.64 -11.87
CA GLY A 218 -1.72 11.27 -13.18
C GLY A 218 -2.76 12.38 -13.31
N ASN A 219 -3.88 12.29 -12.57
CA ASN A 219 -4.91 13.33 -12.52
C ASN A 219 -4.82 14.20 -11.25
N GLN A 220 -3.89 13.87 -10.34
CA GLN A 220 -3.62 14.61 -9.10
C GLN A 220 -4.89 14.87 -8.27
N ARG A 221 -5.70 13.82 -8.10
CA ARG A 221 -6.98 13.86 -7.41
C ARG A 221 -7.23 12.59 -6.61
N ILE A 222 -8.25 12.63 -5.79
CA ILE A 222 -8.84 11.47 -5.13
C ILE A 222 -10.27 11.32 -5.66
N GLN A 223 -10.66 10.09 -5.97
CA GLN A 223 -12.04 9.73 -6.28
C GLN A 223 -12.57 8.75 -5.23
N VAL A 224 -13.87 8.82 -4.94
CA VAL A 224 -14.58 7.93 -4.01
C VAL A 224 -15.66 7.19 -4.76
N PHE A 225 -15.74 5.90 -4.48
CA PHE A 225 -16.68 4.97 -5.08
C PHE A 225 -17.44 4.21 -3.99
N ASP A 226 -18.63 3.75 -4.31
CA ASP A 226 -19.30 2.77 -3.46
C ASP A 226 -18.66 1.37 -3.62
N PRO A 227 -19.05 0.38 -2.79
CA PRO A 227 -18.51 -0.99 -2.89
C PRO A 227 -18.75 -1.69 -4.24
N GLN A 228 -19.68 -1.17 -5.07
CA GLN A 228 -19.96 -1.67 -6.42
C GLN A 228 -19.19 -0.95 -7.51
N GLY A 229 -18.27 -0.04 -7.14
CA GLY A 229 -17.44 0.73 -8.07
C GLY A 229 -18.17 1.90 -8.75
N ARG A 230 -19.34 2.34 -8.23
CA ARG A 230 -20.05 3.51 -8.74
C ARG A 230 -19.43 4.77 -8.17
N PHE A 231 -19.13 5.73 -9.05
CA PHE A 231 -18.57 7.02 -8.66
C PHE A 231 -19.52 7.80 -7.73
N LEU A 232 -18.99 8.32 -6.63
CA LEU A 232 -19.71 9.13 -5.66
C LEU A 232 -19.26 10.59 -5.70
N ARG A 233 -17.98 10.84 -5.56
CA ARG A 233 -17.40 12.20 -5.50
C ARG A 233 -15.91 12.19 -5.78
N LYS A 234 -15.35 13.38 -6.03
CA LYS A 234 -13.91 13.59 -6.20
C LYS A 234 -13.46 14.93 -5.66
N TRP A 235 -12.19 15.05 -5.34
CA TRP A 235 -11.51 16.31 -5.03
C TRP A 235 -10.03 16.25 -5.38
N GLY A 236 -9.40 17.40 -5.39
CA GLY A 236 -8.01 17.58 -5.76
C GLY A 236 -7.85 18.06 -7.20
N SER A 237 -6.76 18.72 -7.42
CA SER A 237 -6.25 19.14 -8.73
C SER A 237 -4.76 19.44 -8.57
N GLU A 238 -4.04 19.59 -9.67
CA GLU A 238 -2.62 19.93 -9.63
C GLU A 238 -2.38 21.28 -8.91
N GLY A 239 -1.45 21.28 -7.96
CA GLY A 239 -1.02 22.48 -7.28
C GLY A 239 -0.47 22.25 -5.88
N SER A 240 -0.07 23.36 -5.22
CA SER A 240 0.47 23.39 -3.86
C SER A 240 -0.42 24.17 -2.87
N GLU A 241 -1.54 24.70 -3.32
CA GLU A 241 -2.51 25.42 -2.48
C GLU A 241 -3.42 24.44 -1.74
N ASP A 242 -4.17 24.92 -0.76
CA ASP A 242 -5.13 24.12 -0.01
C ASP A 242 -6.12 23.39 -0.94
N GLY A 243 -6.31 22.09 -0.69
CA GLY A 243 -7.17 21.24 -1.50
C GLY A 243 -6.57 20.80 -2.85
N LYS A 244 -5.32 21.18 -3.15
CA LYS A 244 -4.57 20.70 -4.33
C LYS A 244 -3.60 19.62 -3.98
N CYS A 245 -3.28 18.77 -4.93
CA CYS A 245 -2.37 17.64 -4.77
C CYS A 245 -1.26 17.65 -5.81
N ARG A 246 -0.07 17.23 -5.40
CA ARG A 246 1.01 16.84 -6.33
C ARG A 246 1.31 15.36 -6.13
N THR A 247 1.11 14.55 -7.18
CA THR A 247 1.38 13.11 -7.15
C THR A 247 0.89 12.42 -5.86
N PRO A 248 -0.43 12.49 -5.55
CA PRO A 248 -0.94 11.88 -4.32
C PRO A 248 -0.68 10.38 -4.33
N GLN A 249 -0.14 9.89 -3.23
CA GLN A 249 0.18 8.50 -2.97
C GLN A 249 -0.27 8.17 -1.54
N GLY A 250 -0.31 6.90 -1.19
CA GLY A 250 -0.57 6.48 0.17
C GLY A 250 -1.97 5.95 0.41
N GLN A 251 -2.03 5.10 1.42
CA GLN A 251 -3.22 4.56 2.06
C GLN A 251 -3.28 5.09 3.48
N GLY A 252 -4.44 5.09 4.05
CA GLY A 252 -4.65 5.29 5.47
C GLY A 252 -5.94 6.05 5.75
N ILE A 253 -6.94 5.33 6.16
CA ILE A 253 -8.09 5.81 6.92
C ILE A 253 -8.26 4.85 8.09
#